data_98abc114b09ec31d4e6dc97d689d838b
#
_entry.id   98abc114b09ec31d4e6dc97d689d838b
#
_cell.length_a   1.000
_cell.length_b   1.000
_cell.length_c   1.000
_cell.angle_alpha   90.00
_cell.angle_beta   90.00
_cell.angle_gamma   90.00
#
_symmetry.space_group_name_H-M   'P 1'
#
loop_
_entity.id
_entity.type
_entity.pdbx_description
1 polymer ?
#
loop_
_entity_poly.entity_id
_entity_poly.type
_entity_poly.pdbx_seq_one_letter_code
_entity_poly.pdbx_strand_id
1 'polypeptide(L)'
;MVKISIILGQRIVVVRAEGINITGSLFRNKTKFAEFLRKRLLTNPRRTFVHYRAPSRIFWRSVRGMLPHKTPKGAAALGRLKVFEGVPAPYDTAKKQYIPDAMRCVKLASFRKFCALGDLSSQVGWEKQ
;
A
#
# COMPACT_ATOMS: atom_id res chain seq x y z
N MET A 1 -7.11 11.58 0.35
CA MET A 1 -8.22 11.14 1.20
C MET A 1 -7.79 10.35 2.43
N VAL A 2 -7.31 9.11 2.33
CA VAL A 2 -6.95 8.25 3.48
C VAL A 2 -6.10 8.97 4.55
N LYS A 3 -5.05 9.70 4.14
CA LYS A 3 -4.19 10.48 5.06
C LYS A 3 -4.99 11.46 5.92
N ILE A 4 -5.85 12.25 5.29
CA ILE A 4 -6.62 13.31 5.97
C ILE A 4 -7.60 12.69 6.96
N SER A 5 -8.36 11.69 6.54
CA SER A 5 -9.34 10.99 7.39
C SER A 5 -8.69 10.36 8.64
N ILE A 6 -7.50 9.76 8.48
CA ILE A 6 -6.77 9.16 9.61
C ILE A 6 -6.27 10.23 10.58
N ILE A 7 -5.80 11.38 10.08
CA ILE A 7 -5.37 12.50 10.95
C ILE A 7 -6.55 13.07 11.72
N LEU A 8 -7.72 13.14 11.10
CA LEU A 8 -8.98 13.60 11.72
C LEU A 8 -9.58 12.60 12.74
N GLY A 9 -8.91 11.47 13.00
CA GLY A 9 -9.31 10.51 14.02
C GLY A 9 -10.15 9.34 13.53
N GLN A 10 -10.48 9.26 12.24
CA GLN A 10 -11.26 8.17 11.67
C GLN A 10 -10.47 6.86 11.62
N ARG A 11 -11.12 5.74 11.96
CA ARG A 11 -10.57 4.40 11.76
C ARG A 11 -10.88 3.93 10.34
N ILE A 12 -9.85 3.56 9.60
CA ILE A 12 -9.97 3.13 8.20
C ILE A 12 -9.48 1.69 8.09
N VAL A 13 -10.29 0.87 7.46
CA VAL A 13 -9.95 -0.51 7.09
C VAL A 13 -9.94 -0.61 5.57
N VAL A 14 -8.81 -0.98 5.01
CA VAL A 14 -8.66 -1.24 3.58
C VAL A 14 -8.63 -2.76 3.37
N VAL A 15 -9.49 -3.27 2.51
CA VAL A 15 -9.57 -4.68 2.15
C VAL A 15 -9.24 -4.87 0.68
N ARG A 16 -8.84 -6.07 0.29
CA ARG A 16 -8.38 -6.40 -1.07
C ARG A 16 -7.23 -5.51 -1.55
N ALA A 17 -6.20 -5.37 -0.72
CA ALA A 17 -5.04 -4.55 -1.06
C ALA A 17 -4.32 -5.03 -2.34
N GLU A 18 -4.42 -6.32 -2.66
CA GLU A 18 -3.88 -6.92 -3.88
C GLU A 18 -4.53 -6.36 -5.16
N GLY A 19 -5.78 -5.92 -5.09
CA GLY A 19 -6.52 -5.33 -6.21
C GLY A 19 -6.20 -3.86 -6.50
N ILE A 20 -5.36 -3.21 -5.71
CA ILE A 20 -4.95 -1.81 -5.93
C ILE A 20 -4.15 -1.71 -7.22
N ASN A 21 -4.54 -0.76 -8.09
CA ASN A 21 -3.84 -0.51 -9.35
C ASN A 21 -2.77 0.56 -9.19
N ILE A 22 -1.59 0.30 -9.74
CA ILE A 22 -0.46 1.23 -9.80
C ILE A 22 -0.24 1.63 -11.25
N THR A 23 0.01 2.92 -11.49
CA THR A 23 0.32 3.45 -12.82
C THR A 23 1.64 2.90 -13.33
N GLY A 24 1.68 2.60 -14.63
CA GLY A 24 2.84 2.07 -15.33
C GLY A 24 2.77 0.56 -15.53
N SER A 25 3.57 0.06 -16.45
CA SER A 25 3.64 -1.39 -16.72
C SER A 25 4.21 -2.16 -15.54
N LEU A 26 3.93 -3.46 -15.48
CA LEU A 26 4.49 -4.37 -14.48
C LEU A 26 6.03 -4.34 -14.51
N PHE A 27 6.64 -4.36 -15.69
CA PHE A 27 8.09 -4.29 -15.87
C PHE A 27 8.69 -3.02 -15.22
N ARG A 28 8.12 -1.85 -15.50
CA ARG A 28 8.57 -0.57 -14.91
C ARG A 28 8.47 -0.60 -13.38
N ASN A 29 7.37 -1.07 -12.84
CA ASN A 29 7.17 -1.12 -11.39
C ASN A 29 8.08 -2.15 -10.72
N LYS A 30 8.35 -3.29 -11.39
CA LYS A 30 9.34 -4.29 -10.93
C LYS A 30 10.75 -3.71 -10.89
N THR A 31 11.16 -2.96 -11.91
CA THR A 31 12.47 -2.29 -11.95
C THR A 31 12.62 -1.29 -10.80
N LYS A 32 11.62 -0.44 -10.58
CA LYS A 32 11.61 0.50 -9.43
C LYS A 32 11.67 -0.22 -8.10
N PHE A 33 10.98 -1.35 -7.96
CA PHE A 33 11.04 -2.13 -6.73
C PHE A 33 12.40 -2.80 -6.54
N ALA A 34 13.04 -3.26 -7.61
CA ALA A 34 14.40 -3.81 -7.56
C ALA A 34 15.43 -2.75 -7.12
N GLU A 35 15.31 -1.53 -7.63
CA GLU A 35 16.13 -0.39 -7.17
C GLU A 35 15.91 -0.09 -5.68
N PHE A 36 14.66 -0.19 -5.21
CA PHE A 36 14.36 -0.06 -3.79
C PHE A 36 15.00 -1.17 -2.96
N LEU A 37 15.02 -2.42 -3.42
CA LEU A 37 15.66 -3.54 -2.75
C LEU A 37 17.19 -3.37 -2.62
N ARG A 38 17.84 -2.66 -3.55
CA ARG A 38 19.27 -2.35 -3.50
C ARG A 38 19.64 -1.37 -2.39
N LYS A 39 18.69 -0.55 -1.92
CA LYS A 39 18.94 0.44 -0.87
C LYS A 39 19.16 -0.24 0.47
N ARG A 40 20.43 -0.32 0.88
CA ARG A 40 20.89 -0.92 2.15
C ARG A 40 21.97 -0.06 2.77
N LEU A 41 22.12 -0.12 4.08
CA LEU A 41 23.35 0.34 4.76
C LEU A 41 24.43 -0.72 4.61
N LEU A 42 25.63 -0.30 4.21
CA LEU A 42 26.76 -1.21 4.06
C LEU A 42 27.22 -1.77 5.40
N THR A 43 27.24 -0.94 6.44
CA THR A 43 27.72 -1.30 7.78
C THR A 43 26.78 -2.26 8.52
N ASN A 44 25.46 -2.06 8.43
CA ASN A 44 24.48 -2.94 9.05
C ASN A 44 23.18 -3.01 8.23
N PRO A 45 23.06 -3.99 7.32
CA PRO A 45 21.86 -4.14 6.48
C PRO A 45 20.57 -4.37 7.26
N ARG A 46 20.62 -4.92 8.48
CA ARG A 46 19.43 -5.17 9.33
C ARG A 46 18.81 -3.89 9.89
N ARG A 47 19.58 -2.82 10.03
CA ARG A 47 19.10 -1.52 10.55
C ARG A 47 18.56 -0.58 9.47
N THR A 48 18.43 -1.04 8.24
CA THR A 48 18.00 -0.20 7.13
C THR A 48 16.50 -0.25 6.87
N PHE A 49 16.15 0.08 5.61
CA PHE A 49 14.78 0.06 5.13
C PHE A 49 14.19 -1.35 5.18
N VAL A 50 13.03 -1.49 5.79
CA VAL A 50 12.27 -2.73 5.71
C VAL A 50 11.59 -2.80 4.34
N HIS A 51 11.92 -3.81 3.57
CA HIS A 51 11.40 -4.02 2.23
C HIS A 51 10.19 -4.96 2.30
N TYR A 52 9.03 -4.42 2.63
CA TYR A 52 7.79 -5.17 2.63
C TYR A 52 7.38 -5.57 1.22
N ARG A 53 7.02 -6.85 1.03
CA ARG A 53 6.59 -7.41 -0.25
C ARG A 53 5.09 -7.63 -0.33
N ALA A 54 4.42 -7.85 0.80
CA ALA A 54 2.98 -8.03 0.86
C ALA A 54 2.22 -6.77 0.40
N PRO A 55 1.14 -6.89 -0.38
CA PRO A 55 0.38 -5.76 -0.91
C PRO A 55 -0.11 -4.80 0.19
N SER A 56 -0.65 -5.35 1.29
CA SER A 56 -1.12 -4.57 2.43
C SER A 56 -0.01 -3.71 3.03
N ARG A 57 1.20 -4.28 3.15
CA ARG A 57 2.35 -3.60 3.73
C ARG A 57 2.96 -2.56 2.81
N ILE A 58 2.93 -2.78 1.49
CA ILE A 58 3.36 -1.78 0.49
C ILE A 58 2.44 -0.56 0.57
N PHE A 59 1.12 -0.77 0.60
CA PHE A 59 0.15 0.32 0.76
C PHE A 59 0.33 1.04 2.10
N TRP A 60 0.41 0.29 3.20
CA TRP A 60 0.62 0.85 4.54
C TRP A 60 1.88 1.72 4.62
N ARG A 61 2.98 1.26 4.00
CA ARG A 61 4.22 2.02 3.96
C ARG A 61 4.11 3.33 3.18
N SER A 62 3.36 3.32 2.09
CA SER A 62 3.08 4.53 1.30
C SER A 62 2.33 5.56 2.15
N VAL A 63 1.32 5.14 2.91
CA VAL A 63 0.58 6.02 3.81
C VAL A 63 1.47 6.50 4.97
N ARG A 64 2.32 5.63 5.53
CA ARG A 64 3.29 6.00 6.57
C ARG A 64 4.19 7.15 6.14
N GLY A 65 4.69 7.12 4.90
CA GLY A 65 5.52 8.19 4.34
C GLY A 65 4.80 9.55 4.22
N MET A 66 3.48 9.54 4.21
CA MET A 66 2.65 10.75 4.15
C MET A 66 2.30 11.32 5.53
N LEU A 67 2.60 10.59 6.60
CA LEU A 67 2.29 10.96 7.98
C LEU A 67 3.57 11.31 8.76
N PRO A 68 3.51 12.19 9.74
CA PRO A 68 4.61 12.46 10.67
C PRO A 68 4.74 11.32 11.69
N HIS A 69 5.00 10.09 11.22
CA HIS A 69 4.94 8.86 11.99
C HIS A 69 5.96 8.74 13.13
N LYS A 70 6.96 9.63 13.18
CA LYS A 70 7.94 9.72 14.28
C LYS A 70 7.38 10.47 15.50
N THR A 71 6.30 11.22 15.34
CA THR A 71 5.62 11.91 16.44
C THR A 71 4.55 11.03 17.07
N PRO A 72 4.22 11.22 18.39
CA PRO A 72 3.14 10.45 19.02
C PRO A 72 1.80 10.59 18.31
N LYS A 73 1.46 11.80 17.85
CA LYS A 73 0.24 12.08 17.09
C LYS A 73 0.20 11.31 15.76
N GLY A 74 1.31 11.29 15.03
CA GLY A 74 1.41 10.56 13.76
C GLY A 74 1.41 9.05 13.94
N ALA A 75 2.05 8.53 14.99
CA ALA A 75 2.01 7.11 15.34
C ALA A 75 0.58 6.65 15.70
N ALA A 76 -0.14 7.42 16.53
CA ALA A 76 -1.53 7.16 16.85
C ALA A 76 -2.44 7.21 15.60
N ALA A 77 -2.19 8.16 14.68
CA ALA A 77 -2.90 8.22 13.41
C ALA A 77 -2.66 6.95 12.56
N LEU A 78 -1.41 6.52 12.43
CA LEU A 78 -1.07 5.31 11.67
C LEU A 78 -1.66 4.03 12.28
N GLY A 79 -1.80 3.97 13.60
CA GLY A 79 -2.48 2.86 14.31
C GLY A 79 -3.97 2.73 13.97
N ARG A 80 -4.63 3.80 13.49
CA ARG A 80 -6.03 3.77 13.03
C ARG A 80 -6.22 3.17 11.63
N LEU A 81 -5.13 2.90 10.91
CA LEU A 81 -5.15 2.28 9.59
C LEU A 81 -4.92 0.77 9.71
N LYS A 82 -5.87 -0.03 9.25
CA LYS A 82 -5.72 -1.47 9.04
C LYS A 82 -5.81 -1.78 7.56
N VAL A 83 -4.95 -2.63 7.05
CA VAL A 83 -4.90 -3.03 5.62
C VAL A 83 -4.78 -4.54 5.54
N PHE A 84 -5.63 -5.16 4.73
CA PHE A 84 -5.70 -6.61 4.59
C PHE A 84 -5.64 -7.02 3.11
N GLU A 85 -5.08 -8.19 2.87
CA GLU A 85 -5.26 -8.97 1.66
C GLU A 85 -6.60 -9.70 1.74
N GLY A 86 -7.34 -9.74 0.64
CA GLY A 86 -8.69 -10.31 0.63
C GLY A 86 -9.65 -9.56 1.55
N VAL A 87 -10.67 -10.25 2.00
CA VAL A 87 -11.69 -9.73 2.92
C VAL A 87 -11.83 -10.68 4.10
N PRO A 88 -11.07 -10.49 5.18
CA PRO A 88 -11.17 -11.35 6.35
C PRO A 88 -12.46 -11.07 7.14
N ALA A 89 -12.90 -12.05 7.92
CA ALA A 89 -13.90 -11.82 8.95
C ALA A 89 -13.32 -10.83 10.00
N PRO A 90 -14.09 -9.86 10.53
CA PRO A 90 -15.54 -9.62 10.39
C PRO A 90 -15.91 -8.67 9.23
N TYR A 91 -14.98 -8.31 8.34
CA TYR A 91 -15.20 -7.28 7.32
C TYR A 91 -15.91 -7.80 6.06
N ASP A 92 -16.18 -9.10 5.94
CA ASP A 92 -16.92 -9.71 4.84
C ASP A 92 -18.39 -9.28 4.83
N THR A 93 -19.02 -9.20 6.00
CA THR A 93 -20.42 -8.76 6.17
C THR A 93 -20.57 -7.24 6.22
N ALA A 94 -19.51 -6.51 6.59
CA ALA A 94 -19.54 -5.05 6.71
C ALA A 94 -19.75 -4.36 5.35
N LYS A 95 -20.55 -3.29 5.35
CA LYS A 95 -20.74 -2.45 4.15
C LYS A 95 -19.42 -1.84 3.71
N LYS A 96 -19.06 -2.08 2.46
CA LYS A 96 -17.84 -1.57 1.84
C LYS A 96 -18.14 -0.38 0.94
N GLN A 97 -17.25 0.59 0.89
CA GLN A 97 -17.39 1.77 0.05
C GLN A 97 -16.19 1.89 -0.89
N TYR A 98 -16.45 2.30 -2.11
CA TYR A 98 -15.42 2.73 -3.04
C TYR A 98 -15.16 4.23 -2.86
N ILE A 99 -13.94 4.64 -3.18
CA ILE A 99 -13.57 6.05 -3.25
C ILE A 99 -13.63 6.44 -4.73
N PRO A 100 -14.66 7.21 -5.18
CA PRO A 100 -14.83 7.53 -6.60
C PRO A 100 -13.59 8.20 -7.21
N ASP A 101 -13.02 9.18 -6.50
CA ASP A 101 -11.84 9.91 -6.93
C ASP A 101 -10.56 9.07 -7.08
N ALA A 102 -10.52 7.88 -6.49
CA ALA A 102 -9.38 6.97 -6.58
C ALA A 102 -9.59 5.87 -7.62
N MET A 103 -10.73 5.82 -8.27
CA MET A 103 -11.00 4.82 -9.29
C MET A 103 -10.13 5.03 -10.52
N ARG A 104 -9.66 3.93 -11.11
CA ARG A 104 -8.80 3.95 -12.30
C ARG A 104 -9.45 4.67 -13.46
N CYS A 105 -10.74 4.43 -13.72
CA CYS A 105 -11.46 5.05 -14.82
C CYS A 105 -11.55 6.58 -14.72
N VAL A 106 -11.49 7.12 -13.51
CA VAL A 106 -11.53 8.57 -13.26
C VAL A 106 -10.14 9.20 -13.29
N LYS A 107 -9.12 8.50 -12.75
CA LYS A 107 -7.78 9.09 -12.56
C LYS A 107 -6.77 8.72 -13.63
N LEU A 108 -6.97 7.64 -14.34
CA LEU A 108 -6.02 7.15 -15.32
C LEU A 108 -6.61 7.26 -16.72
N ALA A 109 -5.90 7.93 -17.63
CA ALA A 109 -6.29 7.96 -19.05
C ALA A 109 -6.30 6.54 -19.62
N SER A 110 -7.24 6.26 -20.54
CA SER A 110 -7.51 4.91 -21.08
C SER A 110 -6.29 4.23 -21.69
N PHE A 111 -5.39 5.01 -22.31
CA PHE A 111 -4.17 4.52 -22.95
C PHE A 111 -2.99 4.27 -21.97
N ARG A 112 -3.11 4.67 -20.72
CA ARG A 112 -2.03 4.49 -19.73
C ARG A 112 -2.00 3.06 -19.21
N LYS A 113 -0.80 2.47 -19.24
CA LYS A 113 -0.55 1.14 -18.65
C LYS A 113 -0.64 1.20 -17.13
N PHE A 114 -1.11 0.12 -16.56
CA PHE A 114 -1.20 -0.07 -15.11
C PHE A 114 -0.85 -1.52 -14.76
N CYS A 115 -0.58 -1.79 -13.50
CA CYS A 115 -0.45 -3.15 -12.97
C CYS A 115 -1.17 -3.26 -11.64
N ALA A 116 -1.69 -4.43 -11.32
CA ALA A 116 -2.23 -4.71 -9.99
C ALA A 116 -1.09 -4.86 -8.96
N LEU A 117 -1.33 -4.43 -7.74
CA LEU A 117 -0.34 -4.54 -6.67
C LEU A 117 -0.03 -5.99 -6.32
N GLY A 118 -1.04 -6.88 -6.42
CA GLY A 118 -0.87 -8.31 -6.23
C GLY A 118 0.11 -8.93 -7.23
N ASP A 119 0.01 -8.56 -8.52
CA ASP A 119 0.89 -9.05 -9.57
C ASP A 119 2.33 -8.57 -9.34
N LEU A 120 2.51 -7.32 -8.94
CA LEU A 120 3.82 -6.81 -8.56
C LEU A 120 4.38 -7.57 -7.36
N SER A 121 3.58 -7.76 -6.32
CA SER A 121 3.99 -8.44 -5.09
C SER A 121 4.42 -9.89 -5.35
N SER A 122 3.69 -10.64 -6.16
CA SER A 122 4.06 -12.01 -6.54
C SER A 122 5.41 -12.09 -7.26
N GLN A 123 5.71 -11.11 -8.11
CA GLN A 123 6.98 -11.02 -8.84
C GLN A 123 8.18 -10.64 -7.96
N VAL A 124 7.95 -10.13 -6.77
CA VAL A 124 9.01 -9.68 -5.85
C VAL A 124 9.12 -10.52 -4.59
N GLY A 125 8.45 -11.68 -4.54
CA GLY A 125 8.60 -12.69 -3.50
C GLY A 125 7.51 -12.66 -2.43
N TRP A 126 6.28 -12.32 -2.80
CA TRP A 126 5.09 -12.56 -1.98
C TRP A 126 4.25 -13.66 -2.61
N GLU A 127 3.96 -14.70 -1.84
CA GLU A 127 3.08 -15.78 -2.24
C GLU A 127 1.68 -15.51 -1.66
N LYS A 128 0.67 -15.63 -2.51
CA LYS A 128 -0.72 -15.51 -2.10
C LYS A 128 -1.10 -16.76 -1.31
N GLN A 129 -1.37 -16.60 -0.02
CA GLN A 129 -1.97 -17.65 0.82
C GLN A 129 -3.45 -17.76 0.56
#